data_d4060f53a331bbd751a3eafb21649c8c
#
_entry.id   d4060f53a331bbd751a3eafb21649c8c
#
_cell.length_a   1.000
_cell.length_b   1.000
_cell.length_c   1.000
_cell.angle_alpha   90.00
_cell.angle_beta   90.00
_cell.angle_gamma   90.00
#
_symmetry.space_group_name_H-M   'P 1'
#
loop_
_entity.id
_entity.type
_entity.pdbx_description
1 polymer ?
#
loop_
_entity_poly.entity_id
_entity_poly.type
_entity_poly.pdbx_seq_one_letter_code
_entity_poly.pdbx_strand_id
1 'polypeptide(L)'
;AMVLFCVVGAPLVLVAAIAYLWFGNILGMNLRPVLLMLEKLKEWVMLDIYLVGVGVASIKVQDYAFLQPGIGLFAFISLVLLSILTLIHLNVEQLWERFYPQRPATRPDDNLRVCLGCHYTGFPDKRGRCPRCHIPLRLRRNNSLQKCWAALIASLVFLFPANMLPISVIYVNGARQEDTILSGIISLAHSNVGVAAIVFIASILVPFTKVVVMFTLLISIHFKCEQGLRTRILLLRFVTWIGRWSMLDLFVISLMMSLINRDQLL
;
A
#
# COMPACT_ATOMS: atom_id res chain seq x y z
N ALA A 1 7.88 -11.35 9.09
CA ALA A 1 6.65 -11.03 9.84
C ALA A 1 5.69 -10.16 9.03
N MET A 2 6.14 -9.01 8.48
CA MET A 2 5.28 -8.06 7.74
C MET A 2 4.66 -8.66 6.46
N VAL A 3 5.46 -9.38 5.66
CA VAL A 3 4.99 -10.06 4.44
C VAL A 3 3.90 -11.09 4.76
N LEU A 4 4.12 -11.91 5.78
CA LEU A 4 3.15 -12.92 6.21
C LEU A 4 1.83 -12.28 6.67
N PHE A 5 1.91 -11.13 7.36
CA PHE A 5 0.72 -10.37 7.73
C PHE A 5 -0.03 -9.84 6.51
N CYS A 6 0.65 -9.26 5.51
CA CYS A 6 -0.01 -8.73 4.32
C CYS A 6 -0.60 -9.82 3.40
N VAL A 7 0.08 -10.98 3.30
CA VAL A 7 -0.30 -12.04 2.36
C VAL A 7 -1.34 -13.00 2.95
N VAL A 8 -1.23 -13.32 4.24
CA VAL A 8 -2.13 -14.28 4.89
C VAL A 8 -3.06 -13.58 5.88
N GLY A 9 -2.51 -12.74 6.75
CA GLY A 9 -3.27 -12.10 7.81
C GLY A 9 -4.34 -11.14 7.30
N ALA A 10 -3.98 -10.21 6.42
CA ALA A 10 -4.91 -9.21 5.92
C ALA A 10 -6.10 -9.80 5.13
N PRO A 11 -5.92 -10.77 4.21
CA PRO A 11 -7.04 -11.43 3.55
C PRO A 11 -7.93 -12.22 4.50
N LEU A 12 -7.37 -12.94 5.48
CA LEU A 12 -8.16 -13.67 6.47
C LEU A 12 -9.00 -12.72 7.32
N VAL A 13 -8.42 -11.62 7.79
CA VAL A 13 -9.16 -10.60 8.55
C VAL A 13 -10.21 -9.93 7.68
N LEU A 14 -9.95 -9.73 6.38
CA LEU A 14 -10.95 -9.21 5.44
C LEU A 14 -12.16 -10.14 5.33
N VAL A 15 -11.93 -11.43 5.12
CA VAL A 15 -13.00 -12.44 5.02
C VAL A 15 -13.78 -12.52 6.34
N ALA A 16 -13.07 -12.56 7.47
CA ALA A 16 -13.70 -12.56 8.80
C ALA A 16 -14.54 -11.30 9.03
N ALA A 17 -14.06 -10.12 8.60
CA ALA A 17 -14.81 -8.87 8.70
C ALA A 17 -16.08 -8.89 7.84
N ILE A 18 -16.02 -9.41 6.63
CA ILE A 18 -17.20 -9.55 5.75
C ILE A 18 -18.21 -10.53 6.36
N ALA A 19 -17.74 -11.66 6.86
CA ALA A 19 -18.58 -12.64 7.57
C ALA A 19 -19.24 -12.01 8.81
N TYR A 20 -18.47 -11.25 9.60
CA TYR A 20 -19.00 -10.54 10.75
C TYR A 20 -20.08 -9.50 10.36
N LEU A 21 -19.91 -8.78 9.24
CA LEU A 21 -20.92 -7.84 8.75
C LEU A 21 -22.22 -8.56 8.36
N TRP A 22 -22.10 -9.75 7.74
CA TRP A 22 -23.25 -10.54 7.35
C TRP A 22 -24.03 -11.08 8.55
N PHE A 23 -23.35 -11.80 9.44
CA PHE A 23 -23.97 -12.41 10.64
C PHE A 23 -24.32 -11.35 11.70
N GLY A 24 -23.49 -10.34 11.89
CA GLY A 24 -23.71 -9.28 12.88
C GLY A 24 -24.93 -8.43 12.60
N ASN A 25 -25.30 -8.27 11.32
CA ASN A 25 -26.54 -7.61 10.94
C ASN A 25 -27.78 -8.40 11.40
N ILE A 26 -27.70 -9.73 11.32
CA ILE A 26 -28.79 -10.63 11.76
C ILE A 26 -28.90 -10.63 13.30
N LEU A 27 -27.76 -10.57 13.99
CA LEU A 27 -27.67 -10.60 15.45
C LEU A 27 -27.82 -9.21 16.12
N GLY A 28 -27.99 -8.12 15.35
CA GLY A 28 -28.15 -6.76 15.88
C GLY A 28 -26.88 -6.20 16.55
N MET A 29 -25.69 -6.72 16.20
CA MET A 29 -24.43 -6.27 16.77
C MET A 29 -23.97 -4.94 16.19
N ASN A 30 -23.06 -4.25 16.91
CA ASN A 30 -22.52 -2.97 16.45
C ASN A 30 -21.51 -3.16 15.32
N LEU A 31 -21.90 -2.79 14.08
CA LEU A 31 -21.09 -2.98 12.88
C LEU A 31 -20.11 -1.83 12.61
N ARG A 32 -20.21 -0.70 13.34
CA ARG A 32 -19.40 0.50 13.11
C ARG A 32 -17.88 0.26 13.18
N PRO A 33 -17.33 -0.41 14.23
CA PRO A 33 -15.87 -0.60 14.31
C PRO A 33 -15.34 -1.47 13.19
N VAL A 34 -16.10 -2.47 12.74
CA VAL A 34 -15.69 -3.36 11.65
C VAL A 34 -15.71 -2.65 10.30
N LEU A 35 -16.70 -1.80 10.03
CA LEU A 35 -16.74 -0.98 8.83
C LEU A 35 -15.56 0.00 8.75
N LEU A 36 -15.18 0.62 9.88
CA LEU A 36 -14.01 1.50 9.95
C LEU A 36 -12.69 0.73 9.77
N MET A 37 -12.62 -0.49 10.29
CA MET A 37 -11.46 -1.36 10.12
C MET A 37 -11.35 -1.84 8.68
N LEU A 38 -12.46 -2.17 8.03
CA LEU A 38 -12.52 -2.67 6.66
C LEU A 38 -11.95 -1.68 5.64
N GLU A 39 -12.21 -0.39 5.83
CA GLU A 39 -11.66 0.66 4.99
C GLU A 39 -10.14 0.73 5.05
N LYS A 40 -9.57 0.60 6.25
CA LYS A 40 -8.12 0.53 6.43
C LYS A 40 -7.53 -0.77 5.91
N LEU A 41 -8.20 -1.90 6.15
CA LEU A 41 -7.74 -3.22 5.71
C LEU A 41 -7.66 -3.33 4.19
N LYS A 42 -8.57 -2.69 3.46
CA LYS A 42 -8.57 -2.67 2.00
C LYS A 42 -7.23 -2.16 1.43
N GLU A 43 -6.57 -1.25 2.13
CA GLU A 43 -5.25 -0.72 1.72
C GLU A 43 -4.10 -1.71 2.01
N TRP A 44 -4.28 -2.64 2.95
CA TRP A 44 -3.24 -3.60 3.36
C TRP A 44 -3.28 -4.92 2.60
N VAL A 45 -4.39 -5.21 1.91
CA VAL A 45 -4.51 -6.41 1.07
C VAL A 45 -3.79 -6.14 -0.26
N MET A 46 -2.55 -6.60 -0.37
CA MET A 46 -1.64 -6.37 -1.51
C MET A 46 -1.21 -7.69 -2.15
N LEU A 47 -2.15 -8.63 -2.31
CA LEU A 47 -1.88 -9.95 -2.91
C LEU A 47 -1.48 -9.85 -4.38
N ASP A 48 -2.01 -8.85 -5.10
CA ASP A 48 -1.68 -8.54 -6.49
C ASP A 48 -0.19 -8.25 -6.67
N ILE A 49 0.36 -7.39 -5.80
CA ILE A 49 1.78 -7.02 -5.83
C ILE A 49 2.67 -8.20 -5.42
N TYR A 50 2.21 -9.00 -4.44
CA TYR A 50 2.94 -10.19 -4.03
C TYR A 50 3.01 -11.22 -5.16
N LEU A 51 1.96 -11.40 -5.95
CA LEU A 51 1.97 -12.27 -7.13
C LEU A 51 3.03 -11.81 -8.15
N VAL A 52 3.10 -10.50 -8.44
CA VAL A 52 4.13 -9.94 -9.31
C VAL A 52 5.52 -10.17 -8.69
N GLY A 53 5.65 -9.99 -7.37
CA GLY A 53 6.90 -10.26 -6.64
C GLY A 53 7.36 -11.72 -6.76
N VAL A 54 6.44 -12.68 -6.66
CA VAL A 54 6.73 -14.11 -6.91
C VAL A 54 7.21 -14.33 -8.34
N GLY A 55 6.56 -13.71 -9.33
CA GLY A 55 6.97 -13.79 -10.74
C GLY A 55 8.41 -13.27 -10.96
N VAL A 56 8.71 -12.08 -10.44
CA VAL A 56 10.05 -11.47 -10.54
C VAL A 56 11.10 -12.33 -9.80
N ALA A 57 10.79 -12.80 -8.60
CA ALA A 57 11.68 -13.68 -7.85
C ALA A 57 11.94 -15.00 -8.56
N SER A 58 10.89 -15.60 -9.17
CA SER A 58 11.03 -16.85 -9.93
C SER A 58 11.96 -16.68 -11.14
N ILE A 59 11.86 -15.59 -11.87
CA ILE A 59 12.77 -15.33 -13.01
C ILE A 59 14.21 -15.13 -12.52
N LYS A 60 14.38 -14.43 -11.41
CA LYS A 60 15.71 -14.18 -10.83
C LYS A 60 16.38 -15.46 -10.33
N VAL A 61 15.63 -16.43 -9.85
CA VAL A 61 16.14 -17.72 -9.33
C VAL A 61 16.40 -18.72 -10.46
N GLN A 62 15.79 -18.57 -11.65
CA GLN A 62 16.03 -19.45 -12.79
C GLN A 62 17.50 -19.52 -13.21
N ASP A 63 18.27 -18.45 -12.98
CA ASP A 63 19.72 -18.43 -13.25
C ASP A 63 20.52 -19.34 -12.29
N TYR A 64 19.94 -19.70 -11.14
CA TYR A 64 20.62 -20.48 -10.08
C TYR A 64 19.99 -21.86 -9.83
N ALA A 65 18.68 -22.02 -10.09
CA ALA A 65 17.95 -23.25 -9.82
C ALA A 65 16.82 -23.49 -10.81
N PHE A 66 16.56 -24.76 -11.13
CA PHE A 66 15.47 -25.16 -12.02
C PHE A 66 14.14 -25.13 -11.25
N LEU A 67 13.32 -24.12 -11.50
CA LEU A 67 12.01 -23.95 -10.87
C LEU A 67 10.91 -24.62 -11.74
N GLN A 68 10.23 -25.62 -11.17
CA GLN A 68 9.02 -26.18 -11.77
C GLN A 68 7.77 -25.61 -11.08
N PRO A 69 6.80 -25.06 -11.83
CA PRO A 69 5.57 -24.57 -11.26
C PRO A 69 4.75 -25.73 -10.69
N GLY A 70 4.55 -25.73 -9.38
CA GLY A 70 3.69 -26.70 -8.70
C GLY A 70 2.21 -26.30 -8.72
N ILE A 71 1.33 -27.24 -8.34
CA ILE A 71 -0.13 -27.03 -8.24
C ILE A 71 -0.48 -25.85 -7.31
N GLY A 72 0.34 -25.59 -6.28
CA GLY A 72 0.17 -24.48 -5.35
C GLY A 72 0.20 -23.09 -6.02
N LEU A 73 0.94 -22.93 -7.12
CA LEU A 73 0.96 -21.67 -7.87
C LEU A 73 -0.41 -21.36 -8.49
N PHE A 74 -1.07 -22.35 -9.07
CA PHE A 74 -2.41 -22.17 -9.65
C PHE A 74 -3.46 -21.85 -8.59
N ALA A 75 -3.39 -22.50 -7.43
CA ALA A 75 -4.25 -22.18 -6.28
C ALA A 75 -4.01 -20.74 -5.78
N PHE A 76 -2.75 -20.33 -5.74
CA PHE A 76 -2.39 -18.95 -5.33
C PHE A 76 -2.89 -17.91 -6.34
N ILE A 77 -2.74 -18.14 -7.65
CA ILE A 77 -3.28 -17.24 -8.70
C ILE A 77 -4.80 -17.13 -8.57
N SER A 78 -5.51 -18.26 -8.36
CA SER A 78 -6.95 -18.26 -8.14
C SER A 78 -7.36 -17.46 -6.91
N LEU A 79 -6.61 -17.59 -5.81
CA LEU A 79 -6.82 -16.80 -4.59
C LEU A 79 -6.66 -15.31 -4.85
N VAL A 80 -5.62 -14.90 -5.60
CA VAL A 80 -5.38 -13.50 -5.96
C VAL A 80 -6.53 -12.96 -6.81
N LEU A 81 -6.95 -13.70 -7.83
CA LEU A 81 -8.06 -13.28 -8.71
C LEU A 81 -9.37 -13.12 -7.91
N LEU A 82 -9.69 -14.07 -7.04
CA LEU A 82 -10.87 -13.97 -6.17
C LEU A 82 -10.78 -12.82 -5.19
N SER A 83 -9.60 -12.54 -4.63
CA SER A 83 -9.41 -11.40 -3.72
C SER A 83 -9.56 -10.06 -4.44
N ILE A 84 -9.02 -9.93 -5.66
CA ILE A 84 -9.20 -8.74 -6.51
C ILE A 84 -10.68 -8.53 -6.82
N LEU A 85 -11.38 -9.59 -7.23
CA LEU A 85 -12.81 -9.55 -7.50
C LEU A 85 -13.60 -9.08 -6.27
N THR A 86 -13.28 -9.62 -5.10
CA THR A 86 -13.89 -9.22 -3.83
C THR A 86 -13.64 -7.75 -3.53
N LEU A 87 -12.41 -7.25 -3.71
CA LEU A 87 -12.07 -5.85 -3.46
C LEU A 87 -12.74 -4.87 -4.43
N ILE A 88 -12.96 -5.27 -5.69
CA ILE A 88 -13.68 -4.47 -6.69
C ILE A 88 -15.15 -4.33 -6.29
N HIS A 89 -15.77 -5.44 -5.87
CA HIS A 89 -17.19 -5.44 -5.47
C HIS A 89 -17.42 -4.86 -4.07
N LEU A 90 -16.38 -4.81 -3.24
CA LEU A 90 -16.46 -4.29 -1.87
C LEU A 90 -16.49 -2.76 -1.87
N ASN A 91 -17.67 -2.17 -1.96
CA ASN A 91 -17.87 -0.74 -1.81
C ASN A 91 -18.28 -0.43 -0.36
N VAL A 92 -17.29 0.03 0.44
CA VAL A 92 -17.50 0.33 1.86
C VAL A 92 -18.50 1.47 2.06
N GLU A 93 -18.55 2.43 1.12
CA GLU A 93 -19.50 3.55 1.16
C GLU A 93 -20.96 3.07 1.04
N GLN A 94 -21.25 2.16 0.10
CA GLN A 94 -22.56 1.54 -0.04
C GLN A 94 -22.94 0.70 1.18
N LEU A 95 -21.98 0.02 1.81
CA LEU A 95 -22.22 -0.71 3.06
C LEU A 95 -22.59 0.25 4.19
N TRP A 96 -21.94 1.39 4.30
CA TRP A 96 -22.31 2.43 5.25
C TRP A 96 -23.73 2.97 5.00
N GLU A 97 -24.11 3.19 3.76
CA GLU A 97 -25.46 3.65 3.40
C GLU A 97 -26.50 2.60 3.73
N ARG A 98 -26.20 1.33 3.50
CA ARG A 98 -27.13 0.22 3.76
C ARG A 98 -27.35 -0.02 5.25
N PHE A 99 -26.28 0.00 6.08
CA PHE A 99 -26.40 -0.32 7.51
C PHE A 99 -26.75 0.91 8.37
N TYR A 100 -26.29 2.09 7.96
CA TYR A 100 -26.50 3.33 8.70
C TYR A 100 -26.91 4.46 7.73
N PRO A 101 -28.13 4.40 7.16
CA PRO A 101 -28.59 5.41 6.22
C PRO A 101 -28.67 6.77 6.93
N GLN A 102 -28.09 7.78 6.33
CA GLN A 102 -28.12 9.17 6.79
C GLN A 102 -28.41 10.07 5.58
N ARG A 103 -29.28 11.03 5.75
CA ARG A 103 -29.56 11.99 4.69
C ARG A 103 -28.37 12.95 4.54
N PRO A 104 -27.78 13.07 3.36
CA PRO A 104 -26.73 14.06 3.11
C PRO A 104 -27.31 15.47 3.26
N ALA A 105 -26.48 16.43 3.67
CA ALA A 105 -26.89 17.82 3.76
C ALA A 105 -27.21 18.37 2.37
N THR A 106 -28.43 18.86 2.18
CA THR A 106 -28.94 19.37 0.89
C THR A 106 -28.50 20.81 0.60
N ARG A 107 -28.03 21.56 1.61
CA ARG A 107 -27.63 22.96 1.45
C ARG A 107 -26.15 23.13 1.72
N PRO A 108 -25.41 23.82 0.82
CA PRO A 108 -24.02 24.22 1.10
C PRO A 108 -24.06 25.30 2.21
N ASP A 109 -23.46 24.97 3.34
CA ASP A 109 -23.25 25.88 4.46
C ASP A 109 -21.79 25.80 4.89
N ASP A 110 -21.24 26.87 5.46
CA ASP A 110 -19.84 26.97 5.88
C ASP A 110 -19.45 25.92 6.93
N ASN A 111 -20.43 25.34 7.62
CA ASN A 111 -20.26 24.28 8.59
C ASN A 111 -20.32 22.86 8.01
N LEU A 112 -20.45 22.71 6.69
CA LEU A 112 -20.47 21.41 6.04
C LEU A 112 -19.09 20.75 6.14
N ARG A 113 -19.05 19.53 6.66
CA ARG A 113 -17.79 18.77 6.87
C ARG A 113 -17.90 17.37 6.30
N VAL A 114 -16.80 16.87 5.78
CA VAL A 114 -16.68 15.48 5.32
C VAL A 114 -16.00 14.65 6.40
N CYS A 115 -16.61 13.53 6.75
CA CYS A 115 -16.03 12.59 7.69
C CYS A 115 -14.93 11.77 7.04
N LEU A 116 -13.73 11.73 7.64
CA LEU A 116 -12.59 10.96 7.14
C LEU A 116 -12.72 9.45 7.35
N GLY A 117 -13.68 8.99 8.15
CA GLY A 117 -13.82 7.58 8.47
C GLY A 117 -14.99 6.88 7.76
N CYS A 118 -16.06 7.61 7.39
CA CYS A 118 -17.22 7.02 6.70
C CYS A 118 -17.67 7.82 5.48
N HIS A 119 -16.87 8.80 5.05
CA HIS A 119 -17.13 9.71 3.91
C HIS A 119 -18.49 10.44 3.96
N TYR A 120 -19.18 10.42 5.11
CA TYR A 120 -20.41 11.14 5.29
C TYR A 120 -20.18 12.64 5.18
N THR A 121 -20.95 13.32 4.32
CA THR A 121 -20.93 14.77 4.15
C THR A 121 -22.12 15.37 4.87
N GLY A 122 -21.89 16.14 5.93
CA GLY A 122 -22.97 16.71 6.73
C GLY A 122 -22.48 17.54 7.90
N PHE A 123 -23.42 17.87 8.78
CA PHE A 123 -23.16 18.67 9.97
C PHE A 123 -22.69 17.79 11.15
N PRO A 124 -21.79 18.31 11.99
CA PRO A 124 -21.42 17.64 13.23
C PRO A 124 -22.61 17.60 14.21
N ASP A 125 -22.70 16.54 14.99
CA ASP A 125 -23.62 16.46 16.13
C ASP A 125 -23.25 17.50 17.20
N LYS A 126 -24.13 17.71 18.19
CA LYS A 126 -23.94 18.66 19.32
C LYS A 126 -22.58 18.48 20.04
N ARG A 127 -21.97 17.31 19.94
CA ARG A 127 -20.64 16.97 20.48
C ARG A 127 -19.49 17.14 19.48
N GLY A 128 -19.71 17.70 18.29
CA GLY A 128 -18.70 17.83 17.23
C GLY A 128 -18.28 16.49 16.57
N ARG A 129 -19.10 15.45 16.69
CA ARG A 129 -18.84 14.11 16.14
C ARG A 129 -19.72 13.82 14.93
N CYS A 130 -19.25 12.89 14.09
CA CYS A 130 -20.05 12.40 12.97
C CYS A 130 -21.27 11.63 13.47
N PRO A 131 -22.49 11.93 13.00
CA PRO A 131 -23.70 11.23 13.42
C PRO A 131 -23.68 9.74 13.00
N ARG A 132 -22.94 9.38 11.93
CA ARG A 132 -22.87 8.03 11.40
C ARG A 132 -21.85 7.14 12.13
N CYS A 133 -20.59 7.55 12.22
CA CYS A 133 -19.51 6.75 12.79
C CYS A 133 -18.98 7.21 14.14
N HIS A 134 -19.44 8.35 14.66
CA HIS A 134 -19.04 8.98 15.93
C HIS A 134 -17.58 9.44 16.01
N ILE A 135 -16.85 9.46 14.90
CA ILE A 135 -15.49 10.03 14.84
C ILE A 135 -15.61 11.58 14.92
N PRO A 136 -14.66 12.28 15.58
CA PRO A 136 -14.67 13.74 15.63
C PRO A 136 -14.55 14.34 14.24
N LEU A 137 -15.53 15.15 13.84
CA LEU A 137 -15.57 15.88 12.57
C LEU A 137 -14.73 17.15 12.69
N ARG A 138 -13.53 17.12 12.12
CA ARG A 138 -12.62 18.28 12.10
C ARG A 138 -12.51 18.82 10.68
N LEU A 139 -12.51 20.15 10.52
CA LEU A 139 -12.31 20.82 9.22
C LEU A 139 -10.94 20.52 8.62
N ARG A 140 -9.91 20.51 9.45
CA ARG A 140 -8.53 20.21 9.06
C ARG A 140 -7.83 19.40 10.15
N ARG A 141 -6.91 18.54 9.72
CA ARG A 141 -6.04 17.81 10.64
C ARG A 141 -5.00 18.78 11.21
N ASN A 142 -4.88 18.87 12.54
CA ASN A 142 -3.91 19.76 13.18
C ASN A 142 -2.49 19.42 12.71
N ASN A 143 -1.74 20.46 12.31
CA ASN A 143 -0.32 20.40 11.92
C ASN A 143 -0.02 19.39 10.80
N SER A 144 -0.95 19.13 9.88
CA SER A 144 -0.75 18.19 8.78
C SER A 144 0.44 18.59 7.88
N LEU A 145 0.58 19.90 7.60
CA LEU A 145 1.65 20.42 6.76
C LEU A 145 3.03 20.20 7.39
N GLN A 146 3.18 20.48 8.68
CA GLN A 146 4.44 20.26 9.41
C GLN A 146 4.82 18.79 9.47
N LYS A 147 3.82 17.90 9.69
CA LYS A 147 4.05 16.47 9.70
C LYS A 147 4.45 15.93 8.32
N CYS A 148 3.86 16.46 7.24
CA CYS A 148 4.25 16.11 5.88
C CYS A 148 5.68 16.57 5.56
N TRP A 149 6.07 17.79 5.96
CA TRP A 149 7.44 18.28 5.81
C TRP A 149 8.44 17.43 6.59
N ALA A 150 8.15 17.13 7.85
CA ALA A 150 9.01 16.28 8.68
C ALA A 150 9.18 14.87 8.07
N ALA A 151 8.09 14.26 7.60
CA ALA A 151 8.14 12.95 6.96
C ALA A 151 8.92 12.98 5.63
N LEU A 152 8.77 14.06 4.84
CA LEU A 152 9.49 14.22 3.57
C LEU A 152 10.99 14.38 3.80
N ILE A 153 11.40 15.22 4.74
CA ILE A 153 12.80 15.42 5.10
C ILE A 153 13.41 14.12 5.61
N ALA A 154 12.70 13.41 6.50
CA ALA A 154 13.13 12.11 6.99
C ALA A 154 13.30 11.10 5.84
N SER A 155 12.33 11.03 4.90
CA SER A 155 12.43 10.12 3.75
C SER A 155 13.62 10.46 2.85
N LEU A 156 13.94 11.73 2.66
CA LEU A 156 15.09 12.20 1.88
C LEU A 156 16.42 11.82 2.53
N VAL A 157 16.51 12.00 3.85
CA VAL A 157 17.71 11.61 4.63
C VAL A 157 17.96 10.13 4.58
N PHE A 158 16.91 9.29 4.66
CA PHE A 158 17.05 7.84 4.61
C PHE A 158 17.18 7.29 3.18
N LEU A 159 16.71 8.01 2.16
CA LEU A 159 16.81 7.59 0.77
C LEU A 159 18.26 7.50 0.30
N PHE A 160 19.12 8.41 0.77
CA PHE A 160 20.52 8.44 0.40
C PHE A 160 21.29 7.20 0.89
N PRO A 161 21.33 6.88 2.21
CA PRO A 161 22.00 5.69 2.70
C PRO A 161 21.35 4.39 2.22
N ALA A 162 20.04 4.35 1.99
CA ALA A 162 19.36 3.17 1.49
C ALA A 162 19.84 2.73 0.09
N ASN A 163 20.27 3.68 -0.75
CA ASN A 163 20.80 3.36 -2.08
C ASN A 163 22.32 3.15 -2.11
N MET A 164 23.07 3.65 -1.12
CA MET A 164 24.53 3.59 -1.09
C MET A 164 25.07 2.43 -0.25
N LEU A 165 24.34 2.05 0.81
CA LEU A 165 24.79 0.98 1.70
C LEU A 165 24.42 -0.40 1.12
N PRO A 166 25.29 -1.41 1.32
CA PRO A 166 24.98 -2.78 0.92
C PRO A 166 23.80 -3.32 1.74
N ILE A 167 22.81 -3.89 1.04
CA ILE A 167 21.61 -4.49 1.66
C ILE A 167 21.91 -5.88 2.15
N SER A 168 22.75 -6.63 1.43
CA SER A 168 23.13 -7.99 1.76
C SER A 168 24.63 -8.20 1.61
N VAL A 169 25.17 -9.00 2.50
CA VAL A 169 26.54 -9.48 2.44
C VAL A 169 26.47 -11.00 2.30
N ILE A 170 26.85 -11.50 1.15
CA ILE A 170 26.81 -12.94 0.84
C ILE A 170 28.26 -13.46 0.86
N TYR A 171 28.47 -14.57 1.53
CA TYR A 171 29.77 -15.26 1.51
C TYR A 171 29.70 -16.41 0.51
N VAL A 172 30.34 -16.25 -0.64
CA VAL A 172 30.44 -17.30 -1.67
C VAL A 172 31.87 -17.80 -1.71
N ASN A 173 32.08 -19.08 -1.45
CA ASN A 173 33.44 -19.71 -1.45
C ASN A 173 34.49 -18.98 -0.57
N GLY A 174 34.05 -18.39 0.56
CA GLY A 174 34.94 -17.65 1.46
C GLY A 174 35.21 -16.19 1.03
N ALA A 175 34.74 -15.75 -0.14
CA ALA A 175 34.81 -14.35 -0.58
C ALA A 175 33.57 -13.58 -0.11
N ARG A 176 33.83 -12.42 0.51
CA ARG A 176 32.74 -11.49 0.93
C ARG A 176 32.32 -10.70 -0.27
N GLN A 177 31.05 -10.87 -0.69
CA GLN A 177 30.41 -10.12 -1.75
C GLN A 177 29.35 -9.21 -1.13
N GLU A 178 29.48 -7.91 -1.37
CA GLU A 178 28.56 -6.90 -0.87
C GLU A 178 27.62 -6.46 -2.00
N ASP A 179 26.33 -6.75 -1.86
CA ASP A 179 25.35 -6.40 -2.87
C ASP A 179 24.58 -5.14 -2.45
N THR A 180 24.74 -4.10 -3.28
CA THR A 180 23.90 -2.89 -3.24
C THR A 180 22.69 -3.06 -4.18
N ILE A 181 21.65 -2.22 -4.06
CA ILE A 181 20.52 -2.23 -5.00
C ILE A 181 21.02 -2.08 -6.44
N LEU A 182 21.95 -1.14 -6.65
CA LEU A 182 22.52 -0.84 -7.97
C LEU A 182 23.33 -2.02 -8.55
N SER A 183 24.20 -2.66 -7.75
CA SER A 183 24.98 -3.80 -8.21
C SER A 183 24.09 -4.99 -8.60
N GLY A 184 23.03 -5.23 -7.79
CA GLY A 184 22.04 -6.26 -8.10
C GLY A 184 21.27 -6.00 -9.40
N ILE A 185 20.90 -4.74 -9.69
CA ILE A 185 20.23 -4.38 -10.95
C ILE A 185 21.17 -4.55 -12.14
N ILE A 186 22.45 -4.13 -12.03
CA ILE A 186 23.44 -4.27 -13.11
C ILE A 186 23.69 -5.75 -13.41
N SER A 187 23.84 -6.58 -12.39
CA SER A 187 24.00 -8.02 -12.55
C SER A 187 22.80 -8.66 -13.26
N LEU A 188 21.58 -8.25 -12.88
CA LEU A 188 20.36 -8.70 -13.57
C LEU A 188 20.27 -8.21 -15.02
N ALA A 189 20.78 -7.01 -15.33
CA ALA A 189 20.74 -6.47 -16.67
C ALA A 189 21.57 -7.29 -17.67
N HIS A 190 22.61 -7.98 -17.18
CA HIS A 190 23.39 -8.90 -17.99
C HIS A 190 22.66 -10.21 -18.32
N SER A 191 21.76 -10.69 -17.41
CA SER A 191 21.00 -11.92 -17.66
C SER A 191 19.65 -11.66 -18.31
N ASN A 192 18.89 -10.67 -17.81
CA ASN A 192 17.54 -10.35 -18.30
C ASN A 192 17.22 -8.86 -18.19
N VAL A 193 17.36 -8.12 -19.28
CA VAL A 193 17.14 -6.66 -19.36
C VAL A 193 15.72 -6.28 -18.93
N GLY A 194 14.70 -7.08 -19.29
CA GLY A 194 13.30 -6.78 -18.93
C GLY A 194 13.04 -6.81 -17.43
N VAL A 195 13.58 -7.81 -16.72
CA VAL A 195 13.44 -7.93 -15.27
C VAL A 195 14.25 -6.85 -14.55
N ALA A 196 15.47 -6.58 -15.02
CA ALA A 196 16.28 -5.49 -14.49
C ALA A 196 15.58 -4.13 -14.60
N ALA A 197 14.91 -3.86 -15.72
CA ALA A 197 14.13 -2.64 -15.92
C ALA A 197 12.95 -2.52 -14.93
N ILE A 198 12.21 -3.61 -14.69
CA ILE A 198 11.11 -3.61 -13.72
C ILE A 198 11.63 -3.33 -12.31
N VAL A 199 12.71 -3.99 -11.91
CA VAL A 199 13.31 -3.79 -10.58
C VAL A 199 13.86 -2.37 -10.45
N PHE A 200 14.56 -1.84 -11.46
CA PHE A 200 15.07 -0.47 -11.48
C PHE A 200 13.96 0.56 -11.31
N ILE A 201 12.86 0.40 -12.07
CA ILE A 201 11.71 1.30 -11.97
C ILE A 201 11.09 1.23 -10.58
N ALA A 202 10.87 0.04 -10.04
CA ALA A 202 10.22 -0.14 -8.74
C ALA A 202 11.08 0.35 -7.57
N SER A 203 12.39 0.05 -7.57
CA SER A 203 13.29 0.29 -6.42
C SER A 203 13.89 1.69 -6.41
N ILE A 204 14.14 2.29 -7.59
CA ILE A 204 14.81 3.59 -7.68
C ILE A 204 13.86 4.65 -8.21
N LEU A 205 13.27 4.47 -9.39
CA LEU A 205 12.50 5.51 -10.06
C LEU A 205 11.23 5.89 -9.26
N VAL A 206 10.51 4.92 -8.74
CA VAL A 206 9.26 5.14 -8.00
C VAL A 206 9.49 5.91 -6.69
N PRO A 207 10.42 5.54 -5.79
CA PRO A 207 10.70 6.32 -4.58
C PRO A 207 11.16 7.75 -4.88
N PHE A 208 12.05 7.94 -5.85
CA PHE A 208 12.51 9.28 -6.25
C PHE A 208 11.35 10.12 -6.79
N THR A 209 10.53 9.58 -7.68
CA THR A 209 9.36 10.29 -8.23
C THR A 209 8.38 10.70 -7.12
N LYS A 210 8.14 9.85 -6.14
CA LYS A 210 7.29 10.19 -4.97
C LYS A 210 7.85 11.38 -4.20
N VAL A 211 9.14 11.35 -3.89
CA VAL A 211 9.78 12.44 -3.13
C VAL A 211 9.68 13.74 -3.91
N VAL A 212 10.01 13.73 -5.21
CA VAL A 212 9.94 14.92 -6.07
C VAL A 212 8.51 15.47 -6.17
N VAL A 213 7.52 14.61 -6.42
CA VAL A 213 6.12 15.06 -6.55
C VAL A 213 5.58 15.56 -5.20
N MET A 214 5.88 14.89 -4.09
CA MET A 214 5.48 15.35 -2.77
C MET A 214 6.15 16.68 -2.40
N PHE A 215 7.41 16.86 -2.76
CA PHE A 215 8.14 18.12 -2.58
C PHE A 215 7.50 19.26 -3.37
N THR A 216 7.22 19.06 -4.65
CA THR A 216 6.55 20.06 -5.50
C THR A 216 5.14 20.40 -4.99
N LEU A 217 4.37 19.41 -4.52
CA LEU A 217 3.06 19.64 -3.92
C LEU A 217 3.15 20.47 -2.63
N LEU A 218 4.10 20.16 -1.73
CA LEU A 218 4.29 20.88 -0.48
C LEU A 218 4.73 22.33 -0.70
N ILE A 219 5.65 22.57 -1.65
CA ILE A 219 6.08 23.92 -2.06
C ILE A 219 4.88 24.70 -2.61
N SER A 220 4.10 24.07 -3.50
CA SER A 220 2.94 24.70 -4.09
C SER A 220 1.87 25.09 -3.07
N ILE A 221 1.69 24.29 -2.01
CA ILE A 221 0.79 24.63 -0.88
C ILE A 221 1.38 25.75 -0.02
N HIS A 222 2.70 25.73 0.19
CA HIS A 222 3.38 26.76 1.00
C HIS A 222 3.25 28.15 0.37
N PHE A 223 3.45 28.24 -0.93
CA PHE A 223 3.33 29.49 -1.70
C PHE A 223 1.88 29.87 -2.03
N LYS A 224 0.86 29.13 -1.55
CA LYS A 224 -0.56 29.39 -1.80
C LYS A 224 -0.88 29.63 -3.28
N CYS A 225 -0.17 28.99 -4.20
CA CYS A 225 -0.45 29.12 -5.62
C CYS A 225 -1.85 28.56 -5.92
N GLU A 226 -2.78 29.35 -6.41
CA GLU A 226 -4.15 28.91 -6.76
C GLU A 226 -4.23 28.28 -8.16
N GLN A 227 -3.21 28.48 -8.97
CA GLN A 227 -3.15 27.95 -10.33
C GLN A 227 -2.87 26.42 -10.33
N GLY A 228 -3.60 25.67 -11.16
CA GLY A 228 -3.35 24.25 -11.39
C GLY A 228 -3.88 23.28 -10.34
N LEU A 229 -4.97 23.59 -9.65
CA LEU A 229 -5.61 22.68 -8.67
C LEU A 229 -5.92 21.30 -9.27
N ARG A 230 -6.34 21.22 -10.53
CA ARG A 230 -6.60 19.95 -11.22
C ARG A 230 -5.32 19.11 -11.37
N THR A 231 -4.22 19.74 -11.76
CA THR A 231 -2.92 19.06 -11.93
C THR A 231 -2.42 18.52 -10.58
N ARG A 232 -2.61 19.26 -9.49
CA ARG A 232 -2.22 18.80 -8.13
C ARG A 232 -3.01 17.58 -7.68
N ILE A 233 -4.32 17.57 -7.92
CA ILE A 233 -5.17 16.42 -7.59
C ILE A 233 -4.75 15.21 -8.42
N LEU A 234 -4.43 15.42 -9.69
CA LEU A 234 -3.98 14.36 -10.59
C LEU A 234 -2.61 13.79 -10.16
N LEU A 235 -1.66 14.65 -9.80
CA LEU A 235 -0.36 14.27 -9.23
C LEU A 235 -0.51 13.50 -7.92
N LEU A 236 -1.42 13.93 -7.03
CA LEU A 236 -1.71 13.23 -5.78
C LEU A 236 -2.27 11.82 -6.03
N ARG A 237 -3.22 11.69 -6.97
CA ARG A 237 -3.75 10.39 -7.38
C ARG A 237 -2.69 9.49 -7.98
N PHE A 238 -1.83 10.05 -8.82
CA PHE A 238 -0.72 9.33 -9.45
C PHE A 238 0.27 8.80 -8.41
N VAL A 239 0.69 9.63 -7.44
CA VAL A 239 1.55 9.19 -6.32
C VAL A 239 0.90 8.12 -5.46
N THR A 240 -0.40 8.23 -5.20
CA THR A 240 -1.14 7.22 -4.43
C THR A 240 -1.22 5.90 -5.18
N TRP A 241 -1.45 5.95 -6.49
CA TRP A 241 -1.48 4.76 -7.34
C TRP A 241 -0.11 4.06 -7.42
N ILE A 242 0.95 4.82 -7.71
CA ILE A 242 2.34 4.32 -7.72
C ILE A 242 2.76 3.86 -6.31
N GLY A 243 2.16 4.41 -5.27
CA GLY A 243 2.43 4.08 -3.88
C GLY A 243 2.40 2.59 -3.57
N ARG A 244 1.50 1.87 -4.17
CA ARG A 244 1.37 0.41 -4.01
C ARG A 244 2.58 -0.34 -4.59
N TRP A 245 3.05 0.04 -5.76
CA TRP A 245 4.17 -0.62 -6.45
C TRP A 245 5.51 -0.52 -5.70
N SER A 246 5.66 0.48 -4.83
CA SER A 246 6.85 0.62 -3.98
C SER A 246 7.03 -0.52 -2.97
N MET A 247 5.99 -1.32 -2.71
CA MET A 247 6.09 -2.48 -1.84
C MET A 247 6.62 -3.73 -2.56
N LEU A 248 6.68 -3.70 -3.90
CA LEU A 248 7.15 -4.83 -4.72
C LEU A 248 8.57 -5.24 -4.35
N ASP A 249 9.46 -4.27 -4.21
CA ASP A 249 10.86 -4.49 -3.88
C ASP A 249 11.04 -5.22 -2.54
N LEU A 250 10.28 -4.81 -1.53
CA LEU A 250 10.29 -5.46 -0.21
C LEU A 250 9.84 -6.93 -0.30
N PHE A 251 8.85 -7.24 -1.13
CA PHE A 251 8.40 -8.61 -1.35
C PHE A 251 9.45 -9.44 -2.09
N VAL A 252 10.05 -8.90 -3.14
CA VAL A 252 11.12 -9.57 -3.91
C VAL A 252 12.31 -9.88 -3.03
N ILE A 253 12.82 -8.91 -2.26
CA ILE A 253 13.95 -9.11 -1.34
C ILE A 253 13.60 -10.15 -0.28
N SER A 254 12.42 -10.10 0.32
CA SER A 254 11.98 -11.06 1.33
C SER A 254 11.91 -12.50 0.78
N LEU A 255 11.42 -12.67 -0.46
CA LEU A 255 11.35 -13.96 -1.13
C LEU A 255 12.75 -14.48 -1.44
N MET A 256 13.64 -13.64 -1.98
CA MET A 256 15.02 -14.01 -2.29
C MET A 256 15.79 -14.43 -1.05
N MET A 257 15.69 -13.67 0.04
CA MET A 257 16.32 -14.04 1.32
C MET A 257 15.79 -15.38 1.87
N SER A 258 14.48 -15.64 1.69
CA SER A 258 13.88 -16.90 2.11
C SER A 258 14.38 -18.11 1.30
N LEU A 259 14.64 -17.92 0.00
CA LEU A 259 15.14 -18.96 -0.89
C LEU A 259 16.61 -19.25 -0.62
N ILE A 260 17.45 -18.23 -0.50
CA ILE A 260 18.89 -18.36 -0.22
C ILE A 260 19.14 -19.07 1.13
N ASN A 261 18.34 -18.74 2.15
CA ASN A 261 18.50 -19.36 3.47
C ASN A 261 18.13 -20.86 3.49
N ARG A 262 17.37 -21.34 2.51
CA ARG A 262 17.04 -22.77 2.36
C ARG A 262 18.20 -23.57 1.76
N ASP A 263 18.93 -23.00 0.80
CA ASP A 263 20.05 -23.67 0.15
C ASP A 263 21.29 -23.78 1.04
N GLN A 264 21.39 -22.97 2.10
CA GLN A 264 22.46 -23.10 3.11
C GLN A 264 22.20 -24.16 4.20
N LEU A 265 21.00 -24.74 4.21
CA LEU A 265 20.60 -25.80 5.17
C LEU A 265 20.62 -27.20 4.55
N LEU A 266 20.99 -27.35 3.29
CA LEU A 266 21.25 -28.59 2.58
C LEU A 266 22.75 -28.75 2.30
#